data_ab0c0dff4ae4d72276509eb62d350df4
#
_entry.id   ab0c0dff4ae4d72276509eb62d350df4
#
_cell.length_a   1.000
_cell.length_b   1.000
_cell.length_c   1.000
_cell.angle_alpha   90.00
_cell.angle_beta   90.00
_cell.angle_gamma   90.00
#
_symmetry.space_group_name_H-M   'P 1'
#
loop_
_entity.id
_entity.type
_entity.pdbx_description
1 polymer ?
#
loop_
_entity_poly.entity_id
_entity_poly.type
_entity_poly.pdbx_seq_one_letter_code
_entity_poly.pdbx_strand_id
1 'polypeptide(L)'
;MTFEQTPHTYGRSLLSYLLRDTNPTHDPNKHSLNKHSPITHVRDLPGRDPHYAPWPTWILPAAKDWLNEQGIAELYTHQVATANLAWEGNHVVVATGTASGKTLGYHLPIITQLAADPNATALYLSPTKALGADQLRAFTEFLDGAAHMATDPTVSQRLRDSSPAQYDGDTPTETRTWIRDHSRFILTNPDMLHLSILGKHKSWLRLLRNLTYVVIDECHAYRGVFGSNVAIEVRRLLRLAAHYGATPTIILASATTSHPEEAASTLIGMPVTAVTEDGSPQGERTIVLWEPPIIPRLEGENGAPVRRAATKEAATLMADLVTEGARTLAFVRSRRGAEDTALAAQHALIRCGEQGELPLDRATDLAQHIGAYRAGYLAEDRRQLEQDLNDGTLLAAATTNALELGVDIAGVDAVIIAGFPGTVASFWQQSGRAGRRNQGSLVILIDRSDPLDSYLLHHPETCLLYTSDAADDMQCV
;
A
#
# COMPACT_ATOMS: atom_id res chain seq x y z
N MET A 1 -24.90 9.85 -17.94
CA MET A 1 -24.64 8.86 -19.00
C MET A 1 -23.71 7.81 -18.42
N THR A 2 -24.23 6.64 -18.14
CA THR A 2 -23.44 5.49 -17.67
C THR A 2 -22.61 4.99 -18.84
N PHE A 3 -21.30 5.16 -18.75
CA PHE A 3 -20.36 4.57 -19.70
C PHE A 3 -20.36 3.05 -19.49
N GLU A 4 -20.74 2.28 -20.50
CA GLU A 4 -20.45 0.85 -20.57
C GLU A 4 -18.93 0.69 -20.66
N GLN A 5 -18.33 0.41 -19.52
CA GLN A 5 -16.90 0.14 -19.40
C GLN A 5 -16.64 -1.31 -19.79
N THR A 6 -15.88 -1.52 -20.85
CA THR A 6 -15.24 -2.82 -21.11
C THR A 6 -14.07 -2.95 -20.12
N PRO A 7 -14.09 -3.91 -19.17
CA PRO A 7 -13.22 -3.88 -18.00
C PRO A 7 -11.72 -4.08 -18.26
N HIS A 8 -11.32 -4.67 -19.39
CA HIS A 8 -9.94 -5.16 -19.56
C HIS A 8 -8.97 -4.18 -20.25
N THR A 9 -9.44 -3.15 -20.93
CA THR A 9 -8.56 -2.25 -21.73
C THR A 9 -8.52 -0.81 -21.20
N TYR A 10 -9.01 -0.57 -19.99
CA TYR A 10 -9.22 0.80 -19.49
C TYR A 10 -7.93 1.62 -19.38
N GLY A 11 -6.82 1.01 -18.93
CA GLY A 11 -5.52 1.70 -18.86
C GLY A 11 -5.01 2.16 -20.24
N ARG A 12 -5.16 1.32 -21.26
CA ARG A 12 -4.82 1.66 -22.66
C ARG A 12 -5.76 2.73 -23.22
N SER A 13 -7.04 2.72 -22.85
CA SER A 13 -8.00 3.72 -23.29
C SER A 13 -7.66 5.10 -22.72
N LEU A 14 -7.30 5.17 -21.42
CA LEU A 14 -6.83 6.40 -20.79
C LEU A 14 -5.55 6.93 -21.46
N LEU A 15 -4.59 6.05 -21.76
CA LEU A 15 -3.38 6.44 -22.49
C LEU A 15 -3.70 6.98 -23.88
N SER A 16 -4.58 6.32 -24.61
CA SER A 16 -5.02 6.78 -25.93
C SER A 16 -5.70 8.14 -25.89
N TYR A 17 -6.46 8.41 -24.82
CA TYR A 17 -7.05 9.72 -24.58
C TYR A 17 -5.99 10.81 -24.39
N LEU A 18 -5.02 10.58 -23.52
CA LEU A 18 -3.93 11.53 -23.25
C LEU A 18 -3.08 11.86 -24.51
N LEU A 19 -3.09 10.97 -25.50
CA LEU A 19 -2.34 11.15 -26.75
C LEU A 19 -3.15 11.81 -27.87
N ARG A 20 -4.47 11.98 -27.73
CA ARG A 20 -5.35 12.55 -28.80
C ARG A 20 -4.93 13.95 -29.21
N ASP A 21 -4.52 14.77 -28.26
CA ASP A 21 -4.12 16.16 -28.53
C ASP A 21 -2.69 16.28 -29.08
N THR A 22 -1.89 15.23 -29.03
CA THR A 22 -0.51 15.27 -29.50
C THR A 22 -0.34 14.90 -30.98
N ASN A 23 -1.33 14.20 -31.60
CA ASN A 23 -1.31 13.91 -33.03
C ASN A 23 -2.64 13.30 -33.58
N PRO A 24 -3.44 14.03 -34.38
CA PRO A 24 -4.74 13.54 -34.90
C PRO A 24 -4.64 12.38 -35.91
N THR A 25 -3.43 11.92 -36.26
CA THR A 25 -3.17 10.83 -37.24
C THR A 25 -2.56 9.57 -36.64
N HIS A 26 -2.53 9.43 -35.31
CA HIS A 26 -1.82 8.33 -34.66
C HIS A 26 -2.69 7.06 -34.56
N ASP A 27 -2.20 5.98 -35.20
CA ASP A 27 -2.72 4.61 -35.03
C ASP A 27 -2.05 3.99 -33.78
N PRO A 28 -2.81 3.69 -32.69
CA PRO A 28 -2.26 3.18 -31.44
C PRO A 28 -1.59 1.79 -31.56
N ASN A 29 -1.77 1.09 -32.69
CA ASN A 29 -1.18 -0.23 -32.94
C ASN A 29 0.17 -0.20 -33.69
N LYS A 30 0.66 0.97 -34.09
CA LYS A 30 1.97 1.09 -34.73
C LYS A 30 3.02 1.54 -33.71
N HIS A 31 3.93 0.66 -33.35
CA HIS A 31 5.12 0.89 -32.50
C HIS A 31 6.17 1.87 -33.08
N SER A 32 5.78 2.80 -33.93
CA SER A 32 6.65 3.85 -34.43
C SER A 32 6.54 5.06 -33.52
N LEU A 33 7.38 5.10 -32.50
CA LEU A 33 7.58 6.27 -31.65
C LEU A 33 8.05 7.45 -32.51
N ASN A 34 7.15 8.39 -32.76
CA ASN A 34 7.51 9.63 -33.47
C ASN A 34 8.52 10.42 -32.60
N LYS A 35 9.48 11.11 -33.22
CA LYS A 35 10.51 11.95 -32.55
C LYS A 35 9.98 13.04 -31.61
N HIS A 36 8.67 13.22 -31.48
CA HIS A 36 8.00 14.21 -30.64
C HIS A 36 7.00 13.61 -29.63
N SER A 37 6.89 12.27 -29.55
CA SER A 37 6.05 11.64 -28.55
C SER A 37 6.68 11.80 -27.17
N PRO A 38 5.90 12.18 -26.14
CA PRO A 38 6.40 12.20 -24.76
C PRO A 38 6.63 10.81 -24.19
N ILE A 39 6.17 9.75 -24.87
CA ILE A 39 6.30 8.37 -24.43
C ILE A 39 7.63 7.79 -24.91
N THR A 40 8.46 7.34 -23.99
CA THR A 40 9.69 6.61 -24.28
C THR A 40 9.48 5.10 -24.26
N HIS A 41 8.61 4.60 -23.38
CA HIS A 41 8.32 3.18 -23.25
C HIS A 41 6.90 2.94 -22.73
N VAL A 42 6.29 1.83 -23.20
CA VAL A 42 5.00 1.34 -22.69
C VAL A 42 5.12 -0.15 -22.41
N ARG A 43 4.70 -0.55 -21.23
CA ARG A 43 4.63 -1.95 -20.82
C ARG A 43 3.25 -2.29 -20.29
N ASP A 44 2.63 -3.31 -20.86
CA ASP A 44 1.41 -3.89 -20.33
C ASP A 44 1.75 -5.09 -19.45
N LEU A 45 1.23 -5.07 -18.25
CA LEU A 45 1.24 -6.20 -17.33
C LEU A 45 -0.12 -6.88 -17.45
N PRO A 46 -0.16 -8.17 -17.78
CA PRO A 46 -1.41 -8.89 -17.93
C PRO A 46 -2.16 -8.95 -16.59
N GLY A 47 -3.47 -9.01 -16.66
CA GLY A 47 -4.30 -9.33 -15.53
C GLY A 47 -4.03 -10.76 -15.03
N ARG A 48 -4.37 -11.01 -13.79
CA ARG A 48 -4.26 -12.33 -13.17
C ARG A 48 -5.58 -12.68 -12.49
N ASP A 49 -6.06 -13.88 -12.74
CA ASP A 49 -7.23 -14.44 -12.07
C ASP A 49 -6.92 -14.83 -10.62
N PRO A 50 -7.92 -14.84 -9.72
CA PRO A 50 -7.72 -15.25 -8.35
C PRO A 50 -7.43 -16.74 -8.26
N HIS A 51 -6.49 -17.11 -7.40
CA HIS A 51 -6.21 -18.49 -7.02
C HIS A 51 -6.62 -18.71 -5.57
N TYR A 52 -7.58 -19.60 -5.37
CA TYR A 52 -8.14 -19.91 -4.07
C TYR A 52 -7.59 -21.21 -3.49
N ALA A 53 -7.67 -21.33 -2.17
CA ALA A 53 -7.36 -22.55 -1.45
C ALA A 53 -8.48 -22.86 -0.44
N PRO A 54 -8.68 -24.14 -0.08
CA PRO A 54 -9.70 -24.52 0.88
C PRO A 54 -9.43 -23.92 2.26
N TRP A 55 -10.49 -23.62 2.99
CA TRP A 55 -10.41 -23.15 4.37
C TRP A 55 -9.63 -24.13 5.25
N PRO A 56 -8.63 -23.68 6.02
CA PRO A 56 -7.98 -24.52 7.01
C PRO A 56 -8.96 -25.02 8.06
N THR A 57 -8.81 -26.28 8.47
CA THR A 57 -9.75 -26.95 9.40
C THR A 57 -9.68 -26.44 10.83
N TRP A 58 -8.59 -25.76 11.19
CA TRP A 58 -8.34 -25.22 12.54
C TRP A 58 -8.95 -23.82 12.76
N ILE A 59 -9.42 -23.15 11.70
CA ILE A 59 -9.99 -21.79 11.81
C ILE A 59 -11.24 -21.82 12.70
N LEU A 60 -11.36 -20.78 13.54
CA LEU A 60 -12.56 -20.52 14.33
C LEU A 60 -13.80 -20.46 13.41
N PRO A 61 -14.82 -21.34 13.58
CA PRO A 61 -16.00 -21.35 12.71
C PRO A 61 -16.69 -19.99 12.62
N ALA A 62 -16.85 -19.30 13.75
CA ALA A 62 -17.48 -17.98 13.80
C ALA A 62 -16.72 -16.92 12.98
N ALA A 63 -15.39 -17.00 12.90
CA ALA A 63 -14.58 -16.12 12.05
C ALA A 63 -14.83 -16.40 10.57
N LYS A 64 -14.93 -17.66 10.18
CA LYS A 64 -15.28 -18.07 8.82
C LYS A 64 -16.68 -17.60 8.44
N ASP A 65 -17.65 -17.80 9.33
CA ASP A 65 -19.06 -17.43 9.08
C ASP A 65 -19.18 -15.92 8.86
N TRP A 66 -18.52 -15.12 9.69
CA TRP A 66 -18.49 -13.66 9.50
C TRP A 66 -17.84 -13.24 8.18
N LEU A 67 -16.70 -13.82 7.82
CA LEU A 67 -16.04 -13.53 6.54
C LEU A 67 -16.92 -13.89 5.35
N ASN A 68 -17.66 -14.99 5.43
CA ASN A 68 -18.65 -15.35 4.40
C ASN A 68 -19.76 -14.30 4.27
N GLU A 69 -20.25 -13.73 5.37
CA GLU A 69 -21.23 -12.62 5.33
C GLU A 69 -20.65 -11.35 4.72
N GLN A 70 -19.32 -11.12 4.90
CA GLN A 70 -18.63 -10.01 4.24
C GLN A 70 -18.32 -10.30 2.75
N GLY A 71 -18.80 -11.40 2.20
CA GLY A 71 -18.60 -11.80 0.80
C GLY A 71 -17.25 -12.47 0.53
N ILE A 72 -16.50 -12.86 1.57
CA ILE A 72 -15.24 -13.62 1.45
C ILE A 72 -15.56 -15.10 1.63
N ALA A 73 -16.05 -15.73 0.55
CA ALA A 73 -16.40 -17.14 0.56
C ALA A 73 -15.20 -18.09 0.46
N GLU A 74 -14.11 -17.62 -0.11
CA GLU A 74 -12.88 -18.37 -0.35
C GLU A 74 -11.66 -17.52 0.01
N LEU A 75 -10.58 -18.16 0.43
CA LEU A 75 -9.31 -17.51 0.73
C LEU A 75 -8.33 -17.68 -0.42
N TYR A 76 -7.51 -16.68 -0.65
CA TYR A 76 -6.40 -16.79 -1.61
C TYR A 76 -5.33 -17.76 -1.11
N THR A 77 -4.65 -18.41 -2.06
CA THR A 77 -3.59 -19.39 -1.76
C THR A 77 -2.55 -18.88 -0.78
N HIS A 78 -2.04 -17.64 -0.96
CA HIS A 78 -1.04 -17.06 -0.06
C HIS A 78 -1.58 -16.77 1.35
N GLN A 79 -2.87 -16.45 1.49
CA GLN A 79 -3.50 -16.24 2.80
C GLN A 79 -3.52 -17.55 3.59
N VAL A 80 -3.97 -18.63 2.94
CA VAL A 80 -4.02 -19.98 3.54
C VAL A 80 -2.62 -20.50 3.86
N ALA A 81 -1.66 -20.35 2.94
CA ALA A 81 -0.29 -20.78 3.15
C ALA A 81 0.35 -20.06 4.35
N THR A 82 0.21 -18.74 4.43
CA THR A 82 0.72 -17.94 5.55
C THR A 82 0.07 -18.33 6.86
N ALA A 83 -1.27 -18.47 6.88
CA ALA A 83 -2.01 -18.81 8.09
C ALA A 83 -1.66 -20.21 8.61
N ASN A 84 -1.52 -21.21 7.72
CA ASN A 84 -1.13 -22.56 8.08
C ASN A 84 0.29 -22.62 8.67
N LEU A 85 1.27 -22.00 7.98
CA LEU A 85 2.64 -21.96 8.50
C LEU A 85 2.71 -21.31 9.89
N ALA A 86 2.00 -20.21 10.07
CA ALA A 86 1.94 -19.52 11.36
C ALA A 86 1.25 -20.40 12.45
N TRP A 87 0.16 -21.08 12.11
CA TRP A 87 -0.56 -21.96 13.04
C TRP A 87 0.29 -23.16 13.47
N GLU A 88 1.10 -23.70 12.57
CA GLU A 88 2.04 -24.79 12.83
C GLU A 88 3.27 -24.35 13.64
N GLY A 89 3.40 -23.04 13.95
CA GLY A 89 4.51 -22.49 14.72
C GLY A 89 5.74 -22.12 13.88
N ASN A 90 5.65 -22.13 12.55
CA ASN A 90 6.73 -21.72 11.66
C ASN A 90 6.76 -20.20 11.54
N HIS A 91 7.95 -19.60 11.62
CA HIS A 91 8.12 -18.19 11.26
C HIS A 91 7.92 -18.02 9.76
N VAL A 92 7.10 -17.05 9.35
CA VAL A 92 6.72 -16.88 7.96
C VAL A 92 6.82 -15.43 7.51
N VAL A 93 7.25 -15.19 6.29
CA VAL A 93 7.14 -13.91 5.59
C VAL A 93 6.22 -14.05 4.39
N VAL A 94 5.14 -13.27 4.35
CA VAL A 94 4.31 -13.12 3.15
C VAL A 94 4.78 -11.90 2.37
N ALA A 95 5.29 -12.13 1.16
CA ALA A 95 5.84 -11.10 0.28
C ALA A 95 5.09 -11.11 -1.06
N THR A 96 3.89 -10.54 -1.05
CA THR A 96 2.99 -10.44 -2.20
C THR A 96 2.66 -8.98 -2.51
N GLY A 97 2.00 -8.71 -3.62
CA GLY A 97 1.65 -7.36 -4.07
C GLY A 97 0.92 -6.52 -3.01
N THR A 98 0.90 -5.21 -3.20
CA THR A 98 0.05 -4.31 -2.39
C THR A 98 -1.42 -4.63 -2.65
N ALA A 99 -2.26 -4.48 -1.62
CA ALA A 99 -3.71 -4.77 -1.66
C ALA A 99 -4.07 -6.24 -2.01
N SER A 100 -3.14 -7.20 -1.86
CA SER A 100 -3.39 -8.63 -2.07
C SER A 100 -4.16 -9.31 -0.92
N GLY A 101 -4.48 -8.58 0.16
CA GLY A 101 -5.20 -9.12 1.31
C GLY A 101 -4.34 -9.95 2.28
N LYS A 102 -3.03 -9.70 2.37
CA LYS A 102 -2.09 -10.35 3.30
C LYS A 102 -2.58 -10.42 4.75
N THR A 103 -3.36 -9.43 5.15
CA THR A 103 -3.88 -9.23 6.50
C THR A 103 -4.59 -10.48 7.05
N LEU A 104 -5.40 -11.16 6.25
CA LEU A 104 -6.07 -12.38 6.67
C LEU A 104 -5.09 -13.52 7.00
N GLY A 105 -3.93 -13.57 6.34
CA GLY A 105 -2.91 -14.57 6.63
C GLY A 105 -2.41 -14.54 8.09
N TYR A 106 -2.41 -13.37 8.75
CA TYR A 106 -2.04 -13.26 10.16
C TYR A 106 -3.23 -13.01 11.10
N HIS A 107 -4.33 -12.42 10.66
CA HIS A 107 -5.51 -12.24 11.51
C HIS A 107 -6.18 -13.57 11.86
N LEU A 108 -6.24 -14.53 10.93
CA LEU A 108 -6.89 -15.83 11.14
C LEU A 108 -6.26 -16.65 12.28
N PRO A 109 -4.94 -16.86 12.34
CA PRO A 109 -4.35 -17.58 13.46
C PRO A 109 -4.47 -16.80 14.77
N ILE A 110 -4.35 -15.45 14.75
CA ILE A 110 -4.48 -14.63 15.96
C ILE A 110 -5.88 -14.75 16.56
N ILE A 111 -6.95 -14.52 15.78
CA ILE A 111 -8.33 -14.56 16.29
C ILE A 111 -8.69 -15.94 16.80
N THR A 112 -8.26 -17.01 16.10
CA THR A 112 -8.50 -18.39 16.52
C THR A 112 -7.82 -18.70 17.85
N GLN A 113 -6.57 -18.25 18.03
CA GLN A 113 -5.83 -18.42 19.27
C GLN A 113 -6.41 -17.62 20.44
N LEU A 114 -6.84 -16.37 20.19
CA LEU A 114 -7.50 -15.52 21.19
C LEU A 114 -8.83 -16.13 21.67
N ALA A 115 -9.55 -16.81 20.79
CA ALA A 115 -10.78 -17.53 21.12
C ALA A 115 -10.51 -18.82 21.93
N ALA A 116 -9.46 -19.54 21.57
CA ALA A 116 -9.11 -20.83 22.21
C ALA A 116 -8.51 -20.65 23.61
N ASP A 117 -7.55 -19.73 23.78
CA ASP A 117 -6.85 -19.50 25.04
C ASP A 117 -7.14 -18.11 25.60
N PRO A 118 -7.75 -17.97 26.80
CA PRO A 118 -8.06 -16.68 27.42
C PRO A 118 -6.81 -15.87 27.79
N ASN A 119 -5.64 -16.50 27.89
CA ASN A 119 -4.39 -15.84 28.26
C ASN A 119 -3.57 -15.42 27.05
N ALA A 120 -3.76 -16.04 25.90
CA ALA A 120 -2.97 -15.77 24.69
C ALA A 120 -2.94 -14.29 24.36
N THR A 121 -1.76 -13.79 23.98
CA THR A 121 -1.57 -12.41 23.58
C THR A 121 -0.83 -12.35 22.25
N ALA A 122 -1.05 -11.27 21.50
CA ALA A 122 -0.36 -11.00 20.25
C ALA A 122 0.14 -9.55 20.21
N LEU A 123 1.23 -9.34 19.47
CA LEU A 123 1.83 -8.03 19.25
C LEU A 123 1.91 -7.75 17.75
N TYR A 124 1.56 -6.53 17.35
CA TYR A 124 1.69 -6.08 15.97
C TYR A 124 2.61 -4.86 15.92
N LEU A 125 3.61 -4.92 15.06
CA LEU A 125 4.58 -3.85 14.83
C LEU A 125 4.37 -3.26 13.45
N SER A 126 4.12 -1.95 13.38
CA SER A 126 4.03 -1.19 12.14
C SER A 126 5.05 -0.06 12.08
N PRO A 127 5.53 0.31 10.87
CA PRO A 127 6.44 1.44 10.72
C PRO A 127 5.75 2.79 10.93
N THR A 128 4.43 2.87 10.78
CA THR A 128 3.66 4.11 10.92
C THR A 128 2.46 3.96 11.84
N LYS A 129 2.11 5.04 12.54
CA LYS A 129 0.92 5.08 13.41
C LYS A 129 -0.38 4.90 12.62
N ALA A 130 -0.45 5.47 11.42
CA ALA A 130 -1.63 5.38 10.57
C ALA A 130 -1.94 3.93 10.18
N LEU A 131 -0.93 3.18 9.72
CA LEU A 131 -1.08 1.76 9.42
C LEU A 131 -1.56 0.96 10.65
N GLY A 132 -0.97 1.25 11.84
CA GLY A 132 -1.40 0.62 13.08
C GLY A 132 -2.87 0.92 13.41
N ALA A 133 -3.34 2.15 13.20
CA ALA A 133 -4.73 2.54 13.43
C ALA A 133 -5.71 1.85 12.47
N ASP A 134 -5.34 1.74 11.19
CA ASP A 134 -6.16 1.05 10.18
C ASP A 134 -6.26 -0.46 10.48
N GLN A 135 -5.15 -1.08 10.84
CA GLN A 135 -5.13 -2.49 11.23
C GLN A 135 -5.91 -2.75 12.52
N LEU A 136 -5.85 -1.83 13.48
CA LEU A 136 -6.68 -1.93 14.68
C LEU A 136 -8.17 -1.90 14.34
N ARG A 137 -8.60 -0.96 13.49
CA ARG A 137 -9.99 -0.86 13.05
C ARG A 137 -10.46 -2.14 12.36
N ALA A 138 -9.69 -2.61 11.36
CA ALA A 138 -10.01 -3.82 10.61
C ALA A 138 -10.06 -5.07 11.51
N PHE A 139 -9.10 -5.20 12.45
CA PHE A 139 -9.11 -6.34 13.37
C PHE A 139 -10.24 -6.26 14.39
N THR A 140 -10.58 -5.06 14.89
CA THR A 140 -11.70 -4.88 15.83
C THR A 140 -13.02 -5.24 15.17
N GLU A 141 -13.25 -4.79 13.93
CA GLU A 141 -14.43 -5.13 13.16
C GLU A 141 -14.54 -6.65 12.94
N PHE A 142 -13.44 -7.30 12.56
CA PHE A 142 -13.38 -8.74 12.39
C PHE A 142 -13.66 -9.48 13.71
N LEU A 143 -13.10 -9.03 14.80
CA LEU A 143 -13.24 -9.61 16.13
C LEU A 143 -14.68 -9.49 16.64
N ASP A 144 -15.29 -8.30 16.52
CA ASP A 144 -16.66 -8.05 16.95
C ASP A 144 -17.65 -8.87 16.13
N GLY A 145 -17.42 -8.96 14.81
CA GLY A 145 -18.21 -9.80 13.93
C GLY A 145 -18.11 -11.28 14.27
N ALA A 146 -16.92 -11.80 14.46
CA ALA A 146 -16.73 -13.19 14.89
C ALA A 146 -17.32 -13.46 16.29
N ALA A 147 -17.23 -12.51 17.21
CA ALA A 147 -17.85 -12.62 18.54
C ALA A 147 -19.39 -12.66 18.46
N HIS A 148 -19.96 -11.95 17.48
CA HIS A 148 -21.41 -11.96 17.22
C HIS A 148 -21.86 -13.30 16.64
N MET A 149 -21.08 -13.88 15.73
CA MET A 149 -21.36 -15.18 15.09
C MET A 149 -21.11 -16.38 15.98
N ALA A 150 -20.36 -16.20 17.08
CA ALA A 150 -20.01 -17.32 17.96
C ALA A 150 -21.25 -17.90 18.68
N THR A 151 -21.53 -19.15 18.44
CA THR A 151 -22.62 -19.88 19.09
C THR A 151 -22.32 -20.27 20.54
N ASP A 152 -21.01 -20.40 20.89
CA ASP A 152 -20.57 -20.62 22.27
C ASP A 152 -20.38 -19.28 22.97
N PRO A 153 -21.17 -18.98 24.04
CA PRO A 153 -21.03 -17.75 24.79
C PRO A 153 -19.63 -17.52 25.37
N THR A 154 -18.93 -18.62 25.70
CA THR A 154 -17.54 -18.51 26.22
C THR A 154 -16.58 -18.02 25.17
N VAL A 155 -16.69 -18.49 23.94
CA VAL A 155 -15.90 -18.01 22.79
C VAL A 155 -16.20 -16.55 22.51
N SER A 156 -17.50 -16.19 22.45
CA SER A 156 -17.93 -14.79 22.25
C SER A 156 -17.34 -13.86 23.32
N GLN A 157 -17.39 -14.27 24.58
CA GLN A 157 -16.84 -13.46 25.69
C GLN A 157 -15.30 -13.32 25.59
N ARG A 158 -14.58 -14.41 25.30
CA ARG A 158 -13.12 -14.40 25.16
C ARG A 158 -12.66 -13.46 24.02
N LEU A 159 -13.38 -13.42 22.92
CA LEU A 159 -13.11 -12.51 21.80
C LEU A 159 -13.30 -11.04 22.26
N ARG A 160 -14.42 -10.72 22.91
CA ARG A 160 -14.67 -9.36 23.44
C ARG A 160 -13.64 -8.93 24.50
N ASP A 161 -13.25 -9.85 25.37
CA ASP A 161 -12.25 -9.59 26.41
C ASP A 161 -10.82 -9.41 25.84
N SER A 162 -10.60 -9.71 24.55
CA SER A 162 -9.28 -9.50 23.96
C SER A 162 -8.89 -8.03 23.80
N SER A 163 -9.88 -7.13 23.69
CA SER A 163 -9.73 -5.68 23.78
C SER A 163 -8.51 -5.16 23.02
N PRO A 164 -8.45 -5.31 21.67
CA PRO A 164 -7.32 -4.86 20.89
C PRO A 164 -7.11 -3.35 21.06
N ALA A 165 -5.86 -2.92 21.12
CA ALA A 165 -5.55 -1.51 21.36
C ALA A 165 -4.24 -1.08 20.69
N GLN A 166 -4.20 0.18 20.25
CA GLN A 166 -2.98 0.83 19.80
C GLN A 166 -2.22 1.42 21.00
N TYR A 167 -0.93 1.13 21.06
CA TYR A 167 -0.04 1.62 22.10
C TYR A 167 1.15 2.34 21.47
N ASP A 168 1.07 3.66 21.39
CA ASP A 168 2.08 4.51 20.76
C ASP A 168 2.31 5.81 21.53
N GLY A 169 3.06 6.76 20.92
CA GLY A 169 3.35 8.06 21.53
C GLY A 169 2.11 8.92 21.79
N ASP A 170 1.03 8.73 21.04
CA ASP A 170 -0.20 9.52 21.16
C ASP A 170 -1.20 8.89 22.14
N THR A 171 -0.94 7.66 22.61
CA THR A 171 -1.80 6.97 23.59
C THR A 171 -1.82 7.75 24.91
N PRO A 172 -2.99 8.18 25.41
CA PRO A 172 -3.12 8.91 26.67
C PRO A 172 -2.56 8.10 27.84
N THR A 173 -1.90 8.80 28.79
CA THR A 173 -1.22 8.15 29.91
C THR A 173 -2.18 7.31 30.77
N GLU A 174 -3.40 7.76 30.93
CA GLU A 174 -4.46 7.08 31.70
C GLU A 174 -4.83 5.73 31.04
N THR A 175 -4.91 5.71 29.71
CA THR A 175 -5.25 4.51 28.93
C THR A 175 -4.09 3.51 28.90
N ARG A 176 -2.84 3.96 29.01
CA ARG A 176 -1.64 3.10 28.94
C ARG A 176 -1.62 1.98 29.97
N THR A 177 -2.05 2.27 31.19
CA THR A 177 -2.12 1.27 32.25
C THR A 177 -3.19 0.23 31.95
N TRP A 178 -4.35 0.69 31.53
CA TRP A 178 -5.46 -0.19 31.16
C TRP A 178 -5.08 -1.13 29.99
N ILE A 179 -4.48 -0.61 28.93
CA ILE A 179 -4.00 -1.41 27.76
C ILE A 179 -3.04 -2.50 28.23
N ARG A 180 -2.04 -2.14 29.04
CA ARG A 180 -1.06 -3.08 29.55
C ARG A 180 -1.69 -4.21 30.36
N ASP A 181 -2.71 -3.91 31.14
CA ASP A 181 -3.31 -4.83 32.09
C ASP A 181 -4.44 -5.67 31.45
N HIS A 182 -5.09 -5.20 30.37
CA HIS A 182 -6.26 -5.85 29.77
C HIS A 182 -6.11 -6.28 28.33
N SER A 183 -5.47 -5.46 27.45
CA SER A 183 -5.42 -5.75 26.01
C SER A 183 -4.62 -7.02 25.72
N ARG A 184 -5.17 -7.88 24.88
CA ARG A 184 -4.55 -9.14 24.45
C ARG A 184 -3.96 -9.08 23.06
N PHE A 185 -4.36 -8.09 22.23
CA PHE A 185 -3.73 -7.76 20.97
C PHE A 185 -3.31 -6.30 20.97
N ILE A 186 -2.01 -6.05 20.95
CA ILE A 186 -1.44 -4.72 21.07
C ILE A 186 -0.73 -4.34 19.78
N LEU A 187 -1.16 -3.22 19.19
CA LEU A 187 -0.54 -2.65 18.00
C LEU A 187 0.38 -1.51 18.42
N THR A 188 1.63 -1.54 17.98
CA THR A 188 2.65 -0.56 18.38
C THR A 188 3.68 -0.34 17.25
N ASN A 189 4.70 0.44 17.54
CA ASN A 189 5.82 0.70 16.65
C ASN A 189 7.16 0.35 17.33
N PRO A 190 8.28 0.25 16.58
CA PRO A 190 9.58 -0.09 17.15
C PRO A 190 10.02 0.83 18.29
N ASP A 191 9.82 2.16 18.19
CA ASP A 191 10.22 3.08 19.25
C ASP A 191 9.51 2.77 20.58
N MET A 192 8.21 2.51 20.53
CA MET A 192 7.44 2.16 21.73
C MET A 192 7.74 0.76 22.23
N LEU A 193 8.01 -0.18 21.33
CA LEU A 193 8.53 -1.49 21.71
C LEU A 193 9.81 -1.31 22.53
N HIS A 194 10.78 -0.56 22.02
CA HIS A 194 12.07 -0.33 22.67
C HIS A 194 11.92 0.39 24.02
N LEU A 195 11.30 1.58 24.00
CA LEU A 195 11.28 2.50 25.14
C LEU A 195 10.33 2.07 26.26
N SER A 196 9.18 1.51 25.89
CA SER A 196 8.13 1.20 26.87
C SER A 196 8.04 -0.28 27.20
N ILE A 197 7.88 -1.15 26.20
CA ILE A 197 7.66 -2.58 26.44
C ILE A 197 8.95 -3.26 26.93
N LEU A 198 10.02 -3.16 26.15
CA LEU A 198 11.30 -3.79 26.49
C LEU A 198 12.02 -3.07 27.62
N GLY A 199 11.92 -1.74 27.70
CA GLY A 199 12.51 -0.93 28.76
C GLY A 199 11.88 -1.19 30.13
N LYS A 200 10.59 -1.51 30.17
CA LYS A 200 9.80 -1.77 31.37
C LYS A 200 9.21 -3.18 31.40
N HIS A 201 9.93 -4.16 30.87
CA HIS A 201 9.43 -5.52 30.59
C HIS A 201 8.77 -6.21 31.78
N LYS A 202 9.18 -5.90 33.01
CA LYS A 202 8.54 -6.44 34.23
C LYS A 202 7.08 -6.00 34.37
N SER A 203 6.77 -4.77 33.95
CA SER A 203 5.38 -4.28 33.93
C SER A 203 4.55 -4.90 32.80
N TRP A 204 5.20 -5.47 31.80
CA TRP A 204 4.58 -6.12 30.65
C TRP A 204 4.61 -7.65 30.75
N LEU A 205 4.81 -8.18 31.95
CA LEU A 205 4.94 -9.61 32.18
C LEU A 205 3.76 -10.41 31.63
N ARG A 206 2.52 -9.90 31.77
CA ARG A 206 1.30 -10.57 31.28
C ARG A 206 1.37 -10.75 29.75
N LEU A 207 1.73 -9.71 29.01
CA LEU A 207 1.91 -9.77 27.56
C LEU A 207 3.02 -10.74 27.19
N LEU A 208 4.20 -10.57 27.77
CA LEU A 208 5.41 -11.27 27.34
C LEU A 208 5.40 -12.77 27.64
N ARG A 209 4.79 -13.18 28.78
CA ARG A 209 4.72 -14.61 29.14
C ARG A 209 3.66 -15.40 28.36
N ASN A 210 2.69 -14.73 27.78
CA ASN A 210 1.60 -15.33 27.04
C ASN A 210 1.66 -15.01 25.52
N LEU A 211 2.78 -14.43 25.08
CA LEU A 211 2.94 -13.96 23.70
C LEU A 211 2.98 -15.15 22.74
N THR A 212 1.96 -15.26 21.89
CA THR A 212 1.80 -16.34 20.93
C THR A 212 2.23 -15.93 19.53
N TYR A 213 1.85 -14.72 19.11
CA TYR A 213 2.17 -14.20 17.80
C TYR A 213 2.78 -12.80 17.87
N VAL A 214 3.75 -12.56 16.99
CA VAL A 214 4.27 -11.22 16.70
C VAL A 214 4.15 -10.98 15.20
N VAL A 215 3.38 -9.98 14.81
CA VAL A 215 3.29 -9.54 13.42
C VAL A 215 4.26 -8.38 13.22
N ILE A 216 5.05 -8.43 12.16
CA ILE A 216 5.94 -7.33 11.72
C ILE A 216 5.48 -6.92 10.34
N ASP A 217 4.66 -5.89 10.27
CA ASP A 217 4.09 -5.44 8.99
C ASP A 217 5.00 -4.45 8.28
N GLU A 218 4.90 -4.43 6.95
CA GLU A 218 5.75 -3.64 6.05
C GLU A 218 7.24 -3.80 6.39
N CYS A 219 7.67 -5.03 6.65
CA CYS A 219 9.01 -5.34 7.17
C CYS A 219 10.13 -4.87 6.21
N HIS A 220 9.84 -4.69 4.93
CA HIS A 220 10.75 -4.10 3.95
C HIS A 220 11.11 -2.62 4.23
N ALA A 221 10.33 -1.91 5.07
CA ALA A 221 10.67 -0.57 5.53
C ALA A 221 11.82 -0.54 6.53
N TYR A 222 12.12 -1.67 7.18
CA TYR A 222 13.18 -1.78 8.18
C TYR A 222 14.53 -2.09 7.52
N ARG A 223 15.15 -1.05 6.92
CA ARG A 223 16.44 -1.14 6.20
C ARG A 223 17.50 -0.20 6.79
N GLY A 224 18.77 -0.47 6.42
CA GLY A 224 19.90 0.35 6.85
C GLY A 224 20.03 0.41 8.36
N VAL A 225 20.45 1.56 8.89
CA VAL A 225 20.69 1.76 10.33
C VAL A 225 19.40 1.57 11.14
N PHE A 226 18.27 2.06 10.65
CA PHE A 226 16.98 1.88 11.30
C PHE A 226 16.60 0.40 11.38
N GLY A 227 16.72 -0.33 10.27
CA GLY A 227 16.46 -1.78 10.25
C GLY A 227 17.37 -2.58 11.17
N SER A 228 18.64 -2.21 11.29
CA SER A 228 19.57 -2.85 12.22
C SER A 228 19.12 -2.66 13.68
N ASN A 229 18.63 -1.48 14.06
CA ASN A 229 18.10 -1.23 15.38
C ASN A 229 16.85 -2.07 15.65
N VAL A 230 15.89 -2.09 14.72
CA VAL A 230 14.67 -2.90 14.83
C VAL A 230 15.01 -4.40 14.96
N ALA A 231 16.00 -4.89 14.21
CA ALA A 231 16.45 -6.27 14.31
C ALA A 231 16.95 -6.62 15.73
N ILE A 232 17.71 -5.71 16.36
CA ILE A 232 18.17 -5.89 17.75
C ILE A 232 16.99 -5.88 18.73
N GLU A 233 16.03 -5.01 18.52
CA GLU A 233 14.83 -4.89 19.37
C GLU A 233 13.96 -6.15 19.27
N VAL A 234 13.71 -6.67 18.06
CA VAL A 234 12.96 -7.91 17.85
C VAL A 234 13.68 -9.10 18.51
N ARG A 235 14.99 -9.24 18.34
CA ARG A 235 15.74 -10.29 19.00
C ARG A 235 15.73 -10.15 20.54
N ARG A 236 15.70 -8.92 21.05
CA ARG A 236 15.54 -8.66 22.48
C ARG A 236 14.14 -9.04 22.97
N LEU A 237 13.10 -8.74 22.19
CA LEU A 237 11.73 -9.18 22.47
C LEU A 237 11.64 -10.70 22.58
N LEU A 238 12.20 -11.43 21.61
CA LEU A 238 12.20 -12.88 21.60
C LEU A 238 12.93 -13.47 22.81
N ARG A 239 14.09 -12.92 23.19
CA ARG A 239 14.83 -13.36 24.40
C ARG A 239 14.02 -13.09 25.68
N LEU A 240 13.31 -11.97 25.78
CA LEU A 240 12.48 -11.67 26.92
C LEU A 240 11.23 -12.56 26.98
N ALA A 241 10.57 -12.82 25.85
CA ALA A 241 9.48 -13.77 25.77
C ALA A 241 9.92 -15.17 26.22
N ALA A 242 11.06 -15.66 25.71
CA ALA A 242 11.63 -16.94 26.12
C ALA A 242 12.01 -16.98 27.60
N HIS A 243 12.58 -15.89 28.16
CA HIS A 243 12.87 -15.78 29.59
C HIS A 243 11.61 -15.91 30.44
N TYR A 244 10.46 -15.46 29.95
CA TYR A 244 9.17 -15.58 30.62
C TYR A 244 8.36 -16.84 30.25
N GLY A 245 8.94 -17.73 29.42
CA GLY A 245 8.39 -19.03 29.06
C GLY A 245 7.53 -19.03 27.79
N ALA A 246 7.53 -17.96 26.99
CA ALA A 246 6.83 -17.89 25.73
C ALA A 246 7.76 -18.05 24.52
N THR A 247 7.26 -18.70 23.47
CA THR A 247 7.96 -18.89 22.18
C THR A 247 7.03 -18.42 21.05
N PRO A 248 6.94 -17.11 20.81
CA PRO A 248 6.00 -16.58 19.83
C PRO A 248 6.38 -16.94 18.40
N THR A 249 5.40 -17.23 17.57
CA THR A 249 5.57 -17.31 16.13
C THR A 249 5.60 -15.91 15.53
N ILE A 250 6.58 -15.67 14.65
CA ILE A 250 6.74 -14.38 13.96
C ILE A 250 6.11 -14.48 12.58
N ILE A 251 5.23 -13.55 12.26
CA ILE A 251 4.60 -13.40 10.94
C ILE A 251 5.04 -12.04 10.38
N LEU A 252 5.78 -12.07 9.28
CA LEU A 252 6.22 -10.84 8.62
C LEU A 252 5.37 -10.61 7.37
N ALA A 253 4.99 -9.38 7.13
CA ALA A 253 4.33 -8.97 5.89
C ALA A 253 5.20 -7.93 5.16
N SER A 254 5.30 -8.11 3.85
CA SER A 254 6.13 -7.26 2.99
C SER A 254 5.43 -7.02 1.66
N ALA A 255 5.75 -5.91 1.00
CA ALA A 255 5.57 -5.82 -0.44
C ALA A 255 6.52 -6.81 -1.13
N THR A 256 6.30 -7.05 -2.42
CA THR A 256 7.20 -7.88 -3.24
C THR A 256 8.64 -7.37 -3.14
N THR A 257 9.55 -8.23 -2.72
CA THR A 257 10.99 -7.95 -2.61
C THR A 257 11.77 -9.15 -3.12
N SER A 258 13.00 -8.92 -3.61
CA SER A 258 13.95 -10.00 -3.84
C SER A 258 14.36 -10.61 -2.49
N HIS A 259 14.53 -11.93 -2.45
CA HIS A 259 15.02 -12.67 -1.27
C HIS A 259 14.28 -12.34 0.06
N PRO A 260 12.92 -12.40 0.11
CA PRO A 260 12.16 -12.04 1.31
C PRO A 260 12.49 -12.94 2.50
N GLU A 261 12.80 -14.21 2.27
CA GLU A 261 13.19 -15.20 3.27
C GLU A 261 14.49 -14.81 3.96
N GLU A 262 15.52 -14.45 3.20
CA GLU A 262 16.82 -14.06 3.72
C GLU A 262 16.72 -12.73 4.51
N ALA A 263 16.02 -11.74 3.95
CA ALA A 263 15.82 -10.46 4.61
C ALA A 263 15.07 -10.61 5.93
N ALA A 264 13.99 -11.40 5.94
CA ALA A 264 13.20 -11.68 7.14
C ALA A 264 13.99 -12.47 8.17
N SER A 265 14.73 -13.51 7.75
CA SER A 265 15.59 -14.32 8.62
C SER A 265 16.70 -13.46 9.25
N THR A 266 17.27 -12.54 8.48
CA THR A 266 18.26 -11.57 8.99
C THR A 266 17.65 -10.63 10.01
N LEU A 267 16.44 -10.13 9.78
CA LEU A 267 15.75 -9.22 10.68
C LEU A 267 15.47 -9.85 12.04
N ILE A 268 14.90 -11.06 12.07
CA ILE A 268 14.53 -11.71 13.34
C ILE A 268 15.64 -12.58 13.95
N GLY A 269 16.64 -12.99 13.15
CA GLY A 269 17.75 -13.82 13.59
C GLY A 269 17.42 -15.32 13.72
N MET A 270 16.37 -15.76 13.02
CA MET A 270 15.91 -17.16 12.98
C MET A 270 15.43 -17.50 11.56
N PRO A 271 15.40 -18.80 11.18
CA PRO A 271 14.88 -19.21 9.87
C PRO A 271 13.41 -18.78 9.70
N VAL A 272 13.10 -18.29 8.52
CA VAL A 272 11.74 -17.84 8.13
C VAL A 272 11.40 -18.51 6.80
N THR A 273 10.17 -19.00 6.65
CA THR A 273 9.67 -19.52 5.39
C THR A 273 8.98 -18.41 4.59
N ALA A 274 9.29 -18.27 3.31
CA ALA A 274 8.67 -17.26 2.46
C ALA A 274 7.41 -17.79 1.74
N VAL A 275 6.38 -16.97 1.67
CA VAL A 275 5.19 -17.13 0.82
C VAL A 275 5.20 -15.97 -0.19
N THR A 276 5.55 -16.28 -1.43
CA THR A 276 5.77 -15.28 -2.51
C THR A 276 4.74 -15.37 -3.63
N GLU A 277 4.09 -16.52 -3.79
CA GLU A 277 3.06 -16.69 -4.82
C GLU A 277 1.79 -15.95 -4.43
N ASP A 278 1.50 -14.88 -5.13
CA ASP A 278 0.32 -14.04 -4.90
C ASP A 278 -0.91 -14.61 -5.60
N GLY A 279 -1.84 -15.17 -4.86
CA GLY A 279 -3.11 -15.70 -5.36
C GLY A 279 -4.23 -14.66 -5.51
N SER A 280 -3.98 -13.38 -5.25
CA SER A 280 -5.01 -12.34 -5.41
C SER A 280 -5.24 -11.99 -6.88
N PRO A 281 -6.47 -11.61 -7.27
CA PRO A 281 -6.73 -11.11 -8.61
C PRO A 281 -6.03 -9.77 -8.84
N GLN A 282 -5.55 -9.56 -10.05
CA GLN A 282 -4.97 -8.31 -10.47
C GLN A 282 -5.52 -7.90 -11.84
N GLY A 283 -6.01 -6.67 -11.96
CA GLY A 283 -6.39 -6.10 -13.25
C GLY A 283 -5.16 -5.85 -14.13
N GLU A 284 -5.39 -5.76 -15.45
CA GLU A 284 -4.34 -5.35 -16.39
C GLU A 284 -3.79 -3.98 -16.01
N ARG A 285 -2.47 -3.80 -16.13
CA ARG A 285 -1.82 -2.52 -15.82
C ARG A 285 -0.94 -2.07 -16.96
N THR A 286 -1.25 -0.90 -17.52
CA THR A 286 -0.41 -0.22 -18.50
C THR A 286 0.56 0.72 -17.78
N ILE A 287 1.86 0.49 -17.91
CA ILE A 287 2.91 1.33 -17.35
C ILE A 287 3.56 2.13 -18.49
N VAL A 288 3.66 3.44 -18.31
CA VAL A 288 4.19 4.38 -19.30
C VAL A 288 5.36 5.15 -18.70
N LEU A 289 6.47 5.18 -19.42
CA LEU A 289 7.57 6.08 -19.12
C LEU A 289 7.40 7.34 -19.97
N TRP A 290 7.31 8.48 -19.28
CA TRP A 290 6.89 9.75 -19.86
C TRP A 290 8.00 10.80 -19.75
N GLU A 291 8.47 11.29 -20.88
CA GLU A 291 9.44 12.38 -20.98
C GLU A 291 8.71 13.70 -21.24
N PRO A 292 8.73 14.68 -20.29
CA PRO A 292 8.01 15.92 -20.49
C PRO A 292 8.46 16.68 -21.75
N PRO A 293 7.54 17.39 -22.43
CA PRO A 293 7.89 18.14 -23.62
C PRO A 293 8.90 19.27 -23.36
N ILE A 294 9.73 19.54 -24.35
CA ILE A 294 10.65 20.67 -24.33
C ILE A 294 9.86 21.98 -24.41
N ILE A 295 10.21 22.95 -23.57
CA ILE A 295 9.62 24.29 -23.61
C ILE A 295 10.28 25.06 -24.78
N PRO A 296 9.49 25.44 -25.81
CA PRO A 296 10.05 26.18 -26.95
C PRO A 296 10.71 27.47 -26.52
N ARG A 297 11.88 27.75 -27.06
CA ARG A 297 12.66 29.01 -26.85
C ARG A 297 13.20 29.23 -25.42
N LEU A 298 13.11 28.23 -24.55
CA LEU A 298 13.74 28.28 -23.24
C LEU A 298 14.99 27.39 -23.28
N GLU A 299 16.14 28.04 -23.06
CA GLU A 299 17.45 27.38 -23.00
C GLU A 299 17.95 27.41 -21.54
N GLY A 300 18.50 26.35 -21.08
CA GLY A 300 19.18 26.23 -19.80
C GLY A 300 20.67 26.61 -19.92
N GLU A 301 21.46 26.21 -18.95
CA GLU A 301 22.91 26.40 -18.98
C GLU A 301 23.52 25.74 -20.22
N ASN A 302 24.42 26.44 -20.89
CA ASN A 302 25.09 25.98 -22.11
C ASN A 302 24.18 25.68 -23.32
N GLY A 303 23.00 26.33 -23.40
CA GLY A 303 22.06 26.12 -24.51
C GLY A 303 21.32 24.79 -24.50
N ALA A 304 21.31 24.06 -23.35
CA ALA A 304 20.59 22.83 -23.22
C ALA A 304 19.07 23.09 -23.28
N PRO A 305 18.27 22.22 -23.97
CA PRO A 305 16.83 22.36 -24.02
C PRO A 305 16.22 22.14 -22.62
N VAL A 306 15.30 23.03 -22.22
CA VAL A 306 14.60 22.93 -20.95
C VAL A 306 13.27 22.20 -21.15
N ARG A 307 13.03 21.16 -20.37
CA ARG A 307 11.76 20.44 -20.36
C ARG A 307 10.79 21.02 -19.34
N ARG A 308 9.50 20.76 -19.54
CA ARG A 308 8.48 21.09 -18.56
C ARG A 308 8.75 20.33 -17.26
N ALA A 309 8.64 21.02 -16.11
CA ALA A 309 8.84 20.38 -14.81
C ALA A 309 7.85 19.23 -14.59
N ALA A 310 8.34 18.09 -14.08
CA ALA A 310 7.53 16.87 -13.87
C ALA A 310 6.25 17.11 -13.05
N THR A 311 6.29 18.02 -12.05
CA THR A 311 5.11 18.38 -11.25
C THR A 311 4.07 19.17 -12.05
N LYS A 312 4.49 20.01 -13.00
CA LYS A 312 3.57 20.72 -13.91
C LYS A 312 2.99 19.78 -14.95
N GLU A 313 3.80 18.85 -15.44
CA GLU A 313 3.33 17.81 -16.35
C GLU A 313 2.30 16.90 -15.63
N ALA A 314 2.61 16.47 -14.41
CA ALA A 314 1.71 15.68 -13.58
C ALA A 314 0.36 16.40 -13.35
N ALA A 315 0.39 17.71 -13.12
CA ALA A 315 -0.82 18.51 -12.97
C ALA A 315 -1.68 18.55 -14.24
N THR A 316 -1.04 18.67 -15.41
CA THR A 316 -1.75 18.64 -16.71
C THR A 316 -2.38 17.28 -16.94
N LEU A 317 -1.60 16.19 -16.82
CA LEU A 317 -2.09 14.83 -16.99
C LEU A 317 -3.21 14.48 -15.98
N MET A 318 -3.10 14.97 -14.74
CA MET A 318 -4.14 14.80 -13.72
C MET A 318 -5.44 15.49 -14.15
N ALA A 319 -5.37 16.73 -14.65
CA ALA A 319 -6.55 17.47 -15.15
C ALA A 319 -7.22 16.73 -16.31
N ASP A 320 -6.43 16.25 -17.27
CA ASP A 320 -6.91 15.52 -18.43
C ASP A 320 -7.61 14.21 -18.01
N LEU A 321 -7.00 13.44 -17.10
CA LEU A 321 -7.59 12.19 -16.57
C LEU A 321 -8.89 12.43 -15.79
N VAL A 322 -8.95 13.50 -14.99
CA VAL A 322 -10.16 13.88 -14.26
C VAL A 322 -11.30 14.29 -15.22
N THR A 323 -10.97 14.89 -16.35
CA THR A 323 -11.97 15.22 -17.40
C THR A 323 -12.68 13.98 -17.95
N GLU A 324 -11.97 12.85 -18.01
CA GLU A 324 -12.52 11.53 -18.36
C GLU A 324 -13.16 10.80 -17.17
N GLY A 325 -13.21 11.41 -15.99
CA GLY A 325 -13.77 10.82 -14.79
C GLY A 325 -12.89 9.76 -14.15
N ALA A 326 -11.60 9.68 -14.54
CA ALA A 326 -10.65 8.72 -13.98
C ALA A 326 -10.18 9.17 -12.59
N ARG A 327 -10.32 8.29 -11.60
CA ARG A 327 -9.72 8.54 -10.28
C ARG A 327 -8.22 8.47 -10.37
N THR A 328 -7.52 9.51 -9.92
CA THR A 328 -6.10 9.68 -10.15
C THR A 328 -5.34 10.05 -8.88
N LEU A 329 -4.22 9.36 -8.61
CA LEU A 329 -3.24 9.79 -7.61
C LEU A 329 -1.97 10.29 -8.31
N ALA A 330 -1.45 11.46 -7.89
CA ALA A 330 -0.16 11.96 -8.36
C ALA A 330 0.84 12.01 -7.20
N PHE A 331 1.87 11.18 -7.28
CA PHE A 331 2.95 11.14 -6.30
C PHE A 331 4.03 12.16 -6.65
N VAL A 332 4.36 13.01 -5.68
CA VAL A 332 5.41 14.03 -5.80
C VAL A 332 6.34 14.01 -4.58
N ARG A 333 7.57 14.52 -4.71
CA ARG A 333 8.60 14.36 -3.66
C ARG A 333 8.41 15.24 -2.42
N SER A 334 7.64 16.32 -2.49
CA SER A 334 7.52 17.28 -1.38
C SER A 334 6.08 17.63 -1.05
N ARG A 335 5.85 17.96 0.22
CA ARG A 335 4.53 18.38 0.72
C ARG A 335 4.01 19.62 -0.01
N ARG A 336 4.88 20.64 -0.21
CA ARG A 336 4.56 21.82 -0.98
C ARG A 336 4.28 21.48 -2.45
N GLY A 337 5.08 20.57 -3.04
CA GLY A 337 4.86 20.08 -4.40
C GLY A 337 3.49 19.43 -4.57
N ALA A 338 2.96 18.74 -3.55
CA ALA A 338 1.62 18.16 -3.61
C ALA A 338 0.53 19.25 -3.68
N GLU A 339 0.63 20.28 -2.85
CA GLU A 339 -0.29 21.42 -2.89
C GLU A 339 -0.18 22.19 -4.22
N ASP A 340 1.04 22.49 -4.66
CA ASP A 340 1.29 23.20 -5.92
C ASP A 340 0.77 22.39 -7.14
N THR A 341 0.91 21.06 -7.12
CA THR A 341 0.42 20.18 -8.20
C THR A 341 -1.11 20.15 -8.24
N ALA A 342 -1.77 20.00 -7.09
CA ALA A 342 -3.23 20.01 -7.02
C ALA A 342 -3.82 21.36 -7.51
N LEU A 343 -3.28 22.48 -7.02
CA LEU A 343 -3.69 23.82 -7.46
C LEU A 343 -3.44 24.03 -8.96
N ALA A 344 -2.30 23.57 -9.48
CA ALA A 344 -1.99 23.67 -10.90
C ALA A 344 -2.95 22.86 -11.77
N ALA A 345 -3.40 21.68 -11.31
CA ALA A 345 -4.39 20.85 -11.99
C ALA A 345 -5.77 21.52 -11.99
N GLN A 346 -6.20 22.08 -10.85
CA GLN A 346 -7.44 22.86 -10.76
C GLN A 346 -7.43 24.04 -11.75
N HIS A 347 -6.34 24.81 -11.78
CA HIS A 347 -6.16 25.93 -12.70
C HIS A 347 -6.10 25.46 -14.17
N ALA A 348 -5.58 24.28 -14.46
CA ALA A 348 -5.59 23.72 -15.80
C ALA A 348 -7.01 23.47 -16.29
N LEU A 349 -7.86 22.83 -15.47
CA LEU A 349 -9.28 22.60 -15.78
C LEU A 349 -10.04 23.91 -16.01
N ILE A 350 -9.86 24.89 -15.13
CA ILE A 350 -10.54 26.19 -15.26
C ILE A 350 -10.13 26.86 -16.58
N ARG A 351 -8.85 26.83 -16.94
CA ARG A 351 -8.37 27.36 -18.23
C ARG A 351 -8.98 26.64 -19.44
N CYS A 352 -9.09 25.32 -19.41
CA CYS A 352 -9.80 24.57 -20.47
C CYS A 352 -11.24 25.04 -20.62
N GLY A 353 -11.94 25.32 -19.50
CA GLY A 353 -13.27 25.93 -19.52
C GLY A 353 -13.31 27.34 -20.12
N GLU A 354 -12.35 28.21 -19.75
CA GLU A 354 -12.22 29.58 -20.29
C GLU A 354 -11.87 29.58 -21.79
N GLN A 355 -11.13 28.57 -22.27
CA GLN A 355 -10.75 28.39 -23.68
C GLN A 355 -11.84 27.74 -24.52
N GLY A 356 -12.93 27.26 -23.88
CA GLY A 356 -14.05 26.63 -24.56
C GLY A 356 -13.83 25.17 -24.95
N GLU A 357 -12.78 24.54 -24.44
CA GLU A 357 -12.48 23.10 -24.63
C GLU A 357 -13.43 22.22 -23.81
N LEU A 358 -13.92 22.77 -22.70
CA LEU A 358 -14.94 22.19 -21.80
C LEU A 358 -15.99 23.26 -21.45
N PRO A 359 -17.24 22.86 -21.12
CA PRO A 359 -18.19 23.79 -20.49
C PRO A 359 -17.61 24.32 -19.18
N LEU A 360 -17.63 25.64 -18.98
CA LEU A 360 -16.99 26.30 -17.84
C LEU A 360 -17.54 25.86 -16.48
N ASP A 361 -18.85 25.60 -16.42
CA ASP A 361 -19.53 25.04 -15.25
C ASP A 361 -19.00 23.65 -14.89
N ARG A 362 -18.83 22.76 -15.88
CA ARG A 362 -18.23 21.44 -15.70
C ARG A 362 -16.75 21.53 -15.30
N ALA A 363 -15.98 22.42 -15.93
CA ALA A 363 -14.57 22.61 -15.60
C ALA A 363 -14.40 23.09 -14.15
N THR A 364 -15.26 24.02 -13.70
CA THR A 364 -15.26 24.53 -12.33
C THR A 364 -15.68 23.46 -11.31
N ASP A 365 -16.68 22.65 -11.64
CA ASP A 365 -17.11 21.53 -10.82
C ASP A 365 -16.00 20.50 -10.66
N LEU A 366 -15.41 20.01 -11.75
CA LEU A 366 -14.31 19.05 -11.73
C LEU A 366 -13.09 19.56 -10.94
N ALA A 367 -12.79 20.85 -11.02
CA ALA A 367 -11.68 21.45 -10.27
C ALA A 367 -11.86 21.32 -8.74
N GLN A 368 -13.10 21.33 -8.23
CA GLN A 368 -13.38 21.14 -6.80
C GLN A 368 -13.14 19.72 -6.32
N HIS A 369 -13.12 18.73 -7.22
CA HIS A 369 -12.85 17.31 -6.94
C HIS A 369 -11.37 16.94 -7.03
N ILE A 370 -10.47 17.92 -7.06
CA ILE A 370 -9.03 17.72 -6.99
C ILE A 370 -8.49 18.28 -5.68
N GLY A 371 -7.74 17.48 -4.94
CA GLY A 371 -7.16 17.89 -3.66
C GLY A 371 -5.68 17.55 -3.52
N ALA A 372 -5.11 17.93 -2.38
CA ALA A 372 -3.80 17.49 -1.95
C ALA A 372 -3.91 16.66 -0.68
N TYR A 373 -3.09 15.60 -0.56
CA TYR A 373 -2.99 14.79 0.65
C TYR A 373 -1.54 14.77 1.16
N ARG A 374 -1.34 15.13 2.42
CA ARG A 374 0.00 15.12 3.05
C ARG A 374 -0.03 14.77 4.53
N ALA A 375 1.06 14.23 5.03
CA ALA A 375 1.21 13.81 6.41
C ALA A 375 1.11 14.95 7.47
N GLY A 376 1.10 16.22 7.05
CA GLY A 376 1.01 17.38 7.95
C GLY A 376 -0.40 17.84 8.29
N TYR A 377 -1.43 17.24 7.71
CA TYR A 377 -2.84 17.55 8.03
C TYR A 377 -3.24 16.93 9.38
N LEU A 378 -4.27 17.49 10.00
CA LEU A 378 -4.87 16.89 11.18
C LEU A 378 -5.39 15.49 10.88
N ALA A 379 -5.46 14.63 11.89
CA ALA A 379 -5.89 13.24 11.70
C ALA A 379 -7.34 13.15 11.18
N GLU A 380 -8.19 14.11 11.55
CA GLU A 380 -9.58 14.22 11.08
C GLU A 380 -9.64 14.59 9.60
N ASP A 381 -8.88 15.62 9.19
CA ASP A 381 -8.83 16.06 7.79
C ASP A 381 -8.30 14.95 6.87
N ARG A 382 -7.31 14.18 7.33
CA ARG A 382 -6.79 13.05 6.57
C ARG A 382 -7.84 11.97 6.36
N ARG A 383 -8.57 11.59 7.43
CA ARG A 383 -9.65 10.61 7.35
C ARG A 383 -10.77 11.06 6.40
N GLN A 384 -11.11 12.35 6.43
CA GLN A 384 -12.12 12.89 5.51
C GLN A 384 -11.64 12.79 4.06
N LEU A 385 -10.40 13.18 3.76
CA LEU A 385 -9.82 13.06 2.42
C LEU A 385 -9.71 11.60 1.94
N GLU A 386 -9.39 10.67 2.83
CA GLU A 386 -9.37 9.23 2.56
C GLU A 386 -10.78 8.72 2.22
N GLN A 387 -11.78 9.16 2.96
CA GLN A 387 -13.19 8.84 2.70
C GLN A 387 -13.65 9.43 1.37
N ASP A 388 -13.35 10.71 1.11
CA ASP A 388 -13.71 11.40 -0.13
C ASP A 388 -13.07 10.75 -1.37
N LEU A 389 -11.83 10.23 -1.23
CA LEU A 389 -11.18 9.42 -2.28
C LEU A 389 -11.87 8.07 -2.47
N ASN A 390 -12.32 7.42 -1.39
CA ASN A 390 -12.95 6.10 -1.46
C ASN A 390 -14.37 6.15 -2.03
N ASP A 391 -15.15 7.14 -1.66
CA ASP A 391 -16.54 7.30 -2.15
C ASP A 391 -16.61 8.01 -3.52
N GLY A 392 -15.48 8.61 -3.97
CA GLY A 392 -15.38 9.30 -5.26
C GLY A 392 -15.84 10.75 -5.23
N THR A 393 -16.07 11.33 -4.07
CA THR A 393 -16.27 12.77 -3.89
C THR A 393 -15.00 13.53 -4.32
N LEU A 394 -13.82 12.99 -4.02
CA LEU A 394 -12.55 13.46 -4.55
C LEU A 394 -12.10 12.54 -5.71
N LEU A 395 -12.01 13.10 -6.91
CA LEU A 395 -11.58 12.36 -8.10
C LEU A 395 -10.06 12.26 -8.22
N ALA A 396 -9.32 13.27 -7.74
CA ALA A 396 -7.87 13.21 -7.81
C ALA A 396 -7.20 13.83 -6.57
N ALA A 397 -6.06 13.25 -6.20
CA ALA A 397 -5.23 13.80 -5.15
C ALA A 397 -3.75 13.81 -5.54
N ALA A 398 -3.09 14.95 -5.34
CA ALA A 398 -1.64 15.01 -5.35
C ALA A 398 -1.10 14.71 -3.95
N THR A 399 -0.12 13.83 -3.86
CA THR A 399 0.38 13.34 -2.57
C THR A 399 1.90 13.15 -2.57
N THR A 400 2.44 12.93 -1.39
CA THR A 400 3.80 12.41 -1.20
C THR A 400 3.75 10.91 -0.95
N ASN A 401 4.84 10.32 -0.47
CA ASN A 401 4.85 8.94 0.03
C ASN A 401 3.84 8.67 1.18
N ALA A 402 3.07 9.67 1.61
CA ALA A 402 2.06 9.50 2.66
C ALA A 402 0.91 8.55 2.27
N LEU A 403 0.61 8.42 0.97
CA LEU A 403 -0.35 7.45 0.44
C LEU A 403 0.32 6.19 -0.15
N GLU A 404 1.62 6.03 0.02
CA GLU A 404 2.35 4.84 -0.40
C GLU A 404 2.07 3.65 0.51
N LEU A 405 2.05 3.88 1.83
CA LEU A 405 1.91 2.85 2.87
C LEU A 405 0.73 3.14 3.81
N GLY A 406 0.03 2.08 4.19
CA GLY A 406 -0.83 2.08 5.36
C GLY A 406 -2.09 2.94 5.29
N VAL A 407 -2.63 3.18 4.11
CA VAL A 407 -3.92 3.84 3.94
C VAL A 407 -4.80 2.95 3.07
N ASP A 408 -6.00 2.66 3.56
CA ASP A 408 -7.01 1.87 2.85
C ASP A 408 -7.75 2.76 1.86
N ILE A 409 -7.05 3.12 0.78
CA ILE A 409 -7.67 3.77 -0.37
C ILE A 409 -7.94 2.69 -1.41
N ALA A 410 -9.22 2.55 -1.77
CA ALA A 410 -9.60 1.70 -2.89
C ALA A 410 -8.78 2.05 -4.13
N GLY A 411 -8.34 1.05 -4.90
CA GLY A 411 -7.51 1.27 -6.09
C GLY A 411 -8.07 2.36 -6.99
N VAL A 412 -7.19 3.21 -7.50
CA VAL A 412 -7.54 4.29 -8.44
C VAL A 412 -7.35 3.84 -9.88
N ASP A 413 -7.92 4.57 -10.83
CA ASP A 413 -7.84 4.22 -12.25
C ASP A 413 -6.48 4.57 -12.84
N ALA A 414 -5.86 5.65 -12.34
CA ALA A 414 -4.55 6.09 -12.79
C ALA A 414 -3.64 6.53 -11.63
N VAL A 415 -2.35 6.26 -11.79
CA VAL A 415 -1.28 6.75 -10.90
C VAL A 415 -0.25 7.50 -11.72
N ILE A 416 0.08 8.71 -11.31
CA ILE A 416 1.14 9.52 -11.89
C ILE A 416 2.27 9.62 -10.86
N ILE A 417 3.50 9.35 -11.28
CA ILE A 417 4.69 9.43 -10.41
C ILE A 417 5.62 10.49 -11.00
N ALA A 418 5.71 11.66 -10.34
CA ALA A 418 6.52 12.79 -10.80
C ALA A 418 7.98 12.62 -10.34
N GLY A 419 8.72 11.85 -11.09
CA GLY A 419 10.09 11.43 -10.83
C GLY A 419 10.19 10.10 -10.07
N PHE A 420 11.26 9.35 -10.33
CA PHE A 420 11.49 8.06 -9.68
C PHE A 420 11.57 8.22 -8.16
N PRO A 421 10.86 7.40 -7.37
CA PRO A 421 10.70 7.61 -5.93
C PRO A 421 11.94 7.21 -5.08
N GLY A 422 13.05 6.89 -5.74
CA GLY A 422 14.33 6.58 -5.12
C GLY A 422 14.59 5.10 -4.92
N THR A 423 13.57 4.24 -4.90
CA THR A 423 13.71 2.78 -4.86
C THR A 423 12.70 2.10 -5.78
N VAL A 424 13.07 0.94 -6.32
CA VAL A 424 12.16 0.10 -7.13
C VAL A 424 10.96 -0.35 -6.28
N ALA A 425 11.18 -0.65 -5.01
CA ALA A 425 10.10 -1.03 -4.09
C ALA A 425 9.03 0.09 -3.95
N SER A 426 9.45 1.35 -3.73
CA SER A 426 8.53 2.50 -3.68
C SER A 426 7.81 2.71 -5.02
N PHE A 427 8.51 2.54 -6.15
CA PHE A 427 7.86 2.62 -7.46
C PHE A 427 6.73 1.59 -7.58
N TRP A 428 6.96 0.34 -7.22
CA TRP A 428 5.94 -0.71 -7.27
C TRP A 428 4.83 -0.51 -6.23
N GLN A 429 5.13 0.04 -5.05
CA GLN A 429 4.13 0.38 -4.04
C GLN A 429 3.19 1.50 -4.50
N GLN A 430 3.76 2.58 -5.06
CA GLN A 430 2.98 3.67 -5.65
C GLN A 430 2.18 3.18 -6.86
N SER A 431 2.80 2.45 -7.77
CA SER A 431 2.16 1.82 -8.93
C SER A 431 1.05 0.84 -8.50
N GLY A 432 1.22 0.16 -7.37
CA GLY A 432 0.26 -0.77 -6.79
C GLY A 432 -1.04 -0.12 -6.33
N ARG A 433 -1.08 1.21 -6.21
CA ARG A 433 -2.32 1.95 -5.96
C ARG A 433 -3.21 2.06 -7.20
N ALA A 434 -2.65 1.84 -8.40
CA ALA A 434 -3.42 1.74 -9.64
C ALA A 434 -4.05 0.35 -9.78
N GLY A 435 -5.33 0.31 -10.08
CA GLY A 435 -6.11 -0.90 -10.31
C GLY A 435 -7.15 -1.14 -9.23
N ARG A 436 -8.42 -1.10 -9.63
CA ARG A 436 -9.54 -1.64 -8.84
C ARG A 436 -9.68 -3.12 -9.15
N ARG A 437 -10.40 -3.86 -8.31
CA ARG A 437 -10.69 -5.28 -8.55
C ARG A 437 -11.09 -5.50 -10.01
N ASN A 438 -10.27 -6.22 -10.78
CA ASN A 438 -10.51 -6.62 -12.19
C ASN A 438 -10.66 -5.50 -13.24
N GLN A 439 -10.24 -4.26 -12.97
CA GLN A 439 -10.21 -3.19 -13.97
C GLN A 439 -8.79 -2.89 -14.42
N GLY A 440 -8.63 -2.62 -15.72
CA GLY A 440 -7.38 -2.12 -16.29
C GLY A 440 -7.02 -0.76 -15.67
N SER A 441 -5.73 -0.48 -15.49
CA SER A 441 -5.24 0.75 -14.88
C SER A 441 -4.03 1.32 -15.60
N LEU A 442 -3.78 2.63 -15.38
CA LEU A 442 -2.69 3.36 -15.98
C LEU A 442 -1.69 3.83 -14.92
N VAL A 443 -0.40 3.61 -15.17
CA VAL A 443 0.70 4.16 -14.36
C VAL A 443 1.60 4.97 -15.26
N ILE A 444 1.90 6.22 -14.90
CA ILE A 444 2.77 7.11 -15.66
C ILE A 444 3.94 7.52 -14.76
N LEU A 445 5.16 7.12 -15.14
CA LEU A 445 6.38 7.64 -14.53
C LEU A 445 6.92 8.79 -15.38
N ILE A 446 6.97 9.98 -14.80
CA ILE A 446 7.41 11.22 -15.47
C ILE A 446 8.88 11.51 -15.13
N ASP A 447 9.72 11.72 -16.14
CA ASP A 447 11.10 12.17 -15.99
C ASP A 447 11.18 13.57 -15.36
N ARG A 448 12.04 13.73 -14.38
CA ARG A 448 12.37 15.02 -13.75
C ARG A 448 13.58 15.70 -14.37
N SER A 449 14.13 15.15 -15.44
CA SER A 449 15.35 15.61 -16.08
C SER A 449 16.57 15.54 -15.13
N ASP A 450 16.56 14.62 -14.15
CA ASP A 450 17.76 14.27 -13.41
C ASP A 450 18.43 13.02 -14.01
N PRO A 451 19.74 12.81 -13.75
CA PRO A 451 20.49 11.73 -14.42
C PRO A 451 19.93 10.33 -14.18
N LEU A 452 19.37 10.06 -12.98
CA LEU A 452 18.80 8.74 -12.66
C LEU A 452 17.48 8.53 -13.39
N ASP A 453 16.59 9.50 -13.35
CA ASP A 453 15.28 9.41 -14.00
C ASP A 453 15.47 9.25 -15.52
N SER A 454 16.34 10.07 -16.13
CA SER A 454 16.65 9.96 -17.56
C SER A 454 17.28 8.61 -17.94
N TYR A 455 18.16 8.07 -17.08
CA TYR A 455 18.71 6.74 -17.29
C TYR A 455 17.60 5.67 -17.30
N LEU A 456 16.71 5.69 -16.31
CA LEU A 456 15.62 4.72 -16.17
C LEU A 456 14.63 4.78 -17.34
N LEU A 457 14.37 5.98 -17.89
CA LEU A 457 13.50 6.14 -19.05
C LEU A 457 14.07 5.48 -20.31
N HIS A 458 15.40 5.49 -20.46
CA HIS A 458 16.10 4.88 -21.59
C HIS A 458 16.53 3.43 -21.36
N HIS A 459 16.47 2.98 -20.06
CA HIS A 459 16.77 1.60 -19.63
C HIS A 459 15.60 1.05 -18.81
N PRO A 460 14.41 0.87 -19.45
CA PRO A 460 13.17 0.48 -18.76
C PRO A 460 13.28 -0.88 -18.06
N GLU A 461 14.15 -1.76 -18.54
CA GLU A 461 14.47 -3.05 -17.90
C GLU A 461 14.92 -2.87 -16.44
N THR A 462 15.61 -1.80 -16.12
CA THR A 462 16.15 -1.58 -14.76
C THR A 462 15.06 -1.38 -13.72
N CYS A 463 13.92 -0.79 -14.08
CA CYS A 463 12.82 -0.55 -13.13
C CYS A 463 11.56 -1.38 -13.41
N LEU A 464 11.38 -1.88 -14.64
CA LEU A 464 10.16 -2.59 -15.04
C LEU A 464 10.31 -4.12 -15.06
N LEU A 465 11.54 -4.67 -15.09
CA LEU A 465 11.78 -6.12 -15.05
C LEU A 465 11.49 -6.77 -13.70
N TYR A 466 11.06 -6.00 -12.71
CA TYR A 466 10.70 -6.52 -11.38
C TYR A 466 9.37 -7.29 -11.43
N THR A 467 9.37 -8.40 -12.18
CA THR A 467 8.41 -9.48 -12.05
C THR A 467 9.08 -10.60 -11.22
N SER A 468 8.32 -11.53 -10.69
CA SER A 468 8.80 -12.63 -9.85
C SER A 468 10.04 -13.38 -10.37
N ASP A 469 10.31 -13.31 -11.66
CA ASP A 469 11.44 -13.98 -12.31
C ASP A 469 12.72 -13.12 -12.39
N ALA A 470 12.63 -11.81 -12.15
CA ALA A 470 13.77 -10.90 -12.23
C ALA A 470 14.46 -10.65 -10.87
N ALA A 471 13.98 -11.31 -9.82
CA ALA A 471 14.59 -11.22 -8.49
C ALA A 471 16.00 -11.82 -8.44
N ASP A 472 16.36 -12.68 -9.39
CA ASP A 472 17.62 -13.40 -9.43
C ASP A 472 18.79 -12.60 -10.04
N ASP A 473 18.52 -11.55 -10.85
CA ASP A 473 19.56 -10.88 -11.64
C ASP A 473 20.06 -9.53 -11.09
N MET A 474 19.48 -8.97 -10.02
CA MET A 474 19.92 -7.67 -9.47
C MET A 474 20.78 -7.80 -8.20
N GLN A 475 22.00 -8.31 -8.37
CA GLN A 475 23.06 -8.23 -7.34
C GLN A 475 23.83 -6.91 -7.35
N CYS A 476 23.41 -5.87 -7.99
CA CYS A 476 24.13 -4.58 -7.99
C CYS A 476 23.15 -3.40 -7.99
N VAL A 477 22.95 -2.72 -6.90
CA VAL A 477 23.28 -1.33 -6.54
C VAL A 477 22.95 -1.10 -5.06
#